data_f2e8bd4ce82ab4fcfcac7748ccfd6359
#
_entry.id   f2e8bd4ce82ab4fcfcac7748ccfd6359
#
_cell.length_a   1.000
_cell.length_b   1.000
_cell.length_c   1.000
_cell.angle_alpha   90.00
_cell.angle_beta   90.00
_cell.angle_gamma   90.00
#
_symmetry.space_group_name_H-M   'P 1'
#
loop_
_entity.id
_entity.type
_entity.pdbx_description
1 polymer ?
#
loop_
_entity_poly.entity_id
_entity_poly.type
_entity_poly.pdbx_seq_one_letter_code
_entity_poly.pdbx_strand_id
1 'polypeptide(L)'
;MSLTSCEKTKTNTYELVVSVGAEEFQGAIEKAYRKNVSKISIPGFRKGKAPKAMIEKMYGEGVFYEDAINMLYPDAYEQAVKEAGIEPVAAPSIEVQDADKTTGFTFKAEVTVKPEVEVENYKGIAVTKTVRPVTDEEIDHELSHLQERNARVIDVEDRPAQNGDQTVIDFEGFVDGVAFEGGKGEKFPLTLGSGQFIPGFEEQIVGKKIGDEFDVTVTFPEDYHAEELKGKEAVFKVKLHEIKTRELPELDDEFAKDVSEFDTLAEYKEDLRKKLQASHDEQSDREVESALIDGILAGMKVELPQAMIDNRVDEMLQDFAYRLQSQGLDVKTYMQYTGMDMDAMRKTYAEPAERQVKVRLALEKIAQLENLAATQEELDAEYKKLADSYQMEEDKIKAVIAAEDLEKDICVNKAIALVRENAVITEAQPEEKAEPKKKAAKKPAAKKTTKKAAKEEAPAEEAPAAAEETPAQE
;
A
#
# COMPACT_ATOMS: atom_id res chain seq x y z
N MET A 1 -37.84 -23.31 10.17
CA MET A 1 -36.81 -23.18 9.10
C MET A 1 -36.04 -24.48 9.07
N SER A 2 -35.70 -25.03 7.88
CA SER A 2 -34.96 -26.30 7.79
C SER A 2 -34.11 -26.30 6.51
N LEU A 3 -32.89 -26.83 6.61
CA LEU A 3 -32.04 -27.14 5.47
C LEU A 3 -32.61 -28.38 4.76
N THR A 4 -32.90 -28.27 3.47
CA THR A 4 -33.47 -29.35 2.69
C THR A 4 -32.40 -30.15 1.96
N SER A 5 -31.42 -29.48 1.37
CA SER A 5 -30.24 -30.09 0.77
C SER A 5 -29.03 -29.20 0.88
N CYS A 6 -27.83 -29.80 0.87
CA CYS A 6 -26.55 -29.17 0.80
C CYS A 6 -25.69 -29.98 -0.18
N GLU A 7 -25.43 -29.42 -1.34
CA GLU A 7 -24.67 -30.09 -2.41
C GLU A 7 -23.49 -29.27 -2.85
N LYS A 8 -22.32 -29.90 -3.02
CA LYS A 8 -21.13 -29.25 -3.57
C LYS A 8 -21.27 -29.18 -5.10
N THR A 9 -21.39 -27.98 -5.65
CA THR A 9 -21.60 -27.77 -7.10
C THR A 9 -20.29 -27.52 -7.85
N LYS A 10 -19.35 -26.80 -7.24
CA LYS A 10 -18.03 -26.47 -7.80
C LYS A 10 -16.97 -26.54 -6.70
N THR A 11 -15.70 -26.41 -7.06
CA THR A 11 -14.64 -26.21 -6.07
C THR A 11 -14.99 -24.98 -5.21
N ASN A 12 -15.03 -25.18 -3.89
CA ASN A 12 -15.36 -24.13 -2.90
C ASN A 12 -16.74 -23.46 -3.03
N THR A 13 -17.70 -24.14 -3.70
CA THR A 13 -19.06 -23.63 -3.84
C THR A 13 -20.07 -24.70 -3.47
N TYR A 14 -20.95 -24.36 -2.54
CA TYR A 14 -22.07 -25.20 -2.12
C TYR A 14 -23.40 -24.57 -2.50
N GLU A 15 -24.36 -25.41 -2.83
CA GLU A 15 -25.72 -25.03 -3.08
C GLU A 15 -26.57 -25.50 -1.87
N LEU A 16 -27.14 -24.56 -1.17
CA LEU A 16 -28.06 -24.82 -0.07
C LEU A 16 -29.48 -24.59 -0.56
N VAL A 17 -30.38 -25.57 -0.33
CA VAL A 17 -31.82 -25.39 -0.49
C VAL A 17 -32.44 -25.31 0.88
N VAL A 18 -33.07 -24.18 1.19
CA VAL A 18 -33.63 -23.89 2.52
C VAL A 18 -35.13 -23.67 2.39
N SER A 19 -35.90 -24.32 3.25
CA SER A 19 -37.34 -24.17 3.30
C SER A 19 -37.78 -23.48 4.61
N VAL A 20 -38.64 -22.49 4.46
CA VAL A 20 -39.24 -21.74 5.57
C VAL A 20 -40.73 -22.07 5.63
N GLY A 21 -41.20 -22.50 6.78
CA GLY A 21 -42.58 -22.97 6.95
C GLY A 21 -43.62 -21.85 6.77
N ALA A 22 -44.87 -22.29 6.47
CA ALA A 22 -45.99 -21.38 6.23
C ALA A 22 -46.31 -20.45 7.40
N GLU A 23 -46.19 -20.93 8.65
CA GLU A 23 -46.50 -20.13 9.85
C GLU A 23 -45.55 -18.94 10.00
N GLU A 24 -44.24 -19.20 9.86
CA GLU A 24 -43.20 -18.17 9.93
C GLU A 24 -43.35 -17.16 8.78
N PHE A 25 -43.62 -17.67 7.57
CA PHE A 25 -43.83 -16.84 6.40
C PHE A 25 -45.08 -15.94 6.51
N GLN A 26 -46.19 -16.47 6.98
CA GLN A 26 -47.39 -15.67 7.24
C GLN A 26 -47.14 -14.60 8.31
N GLY A 27 -46.39 -14.92 9.36
CA GLY A 27 -45.98 -13.95 10.38
C GLY A 27 -45.15 -12.80 9.80
N ALA A 28 -44.21 -13.10 8.87
CA ALA A 28 -43.41 -12.11 8.18
C ALA A 28 -44.23 -11.26 7.18
N ILE A 29 -45.15 -11.87 6.44
CA ILE A 29 -46.10 -11.15 5.56
C ILE A 29 -46.92 -10.12 6.36
N GLU A 30 -47.35 -10.48 7.60
CA GLU A 30 -48.07 -9.55 8.45
C GLU A 30 -47.20 -8.39 8.94
N LYS A 31 -45.92 -8.64 9.26
CA LYS A 31 -44.93 -7.60 9.59
C LYS A 31 -44.64 -6.70 8.39
N ALA A 32 -44.46 -7.30 7.21
CA ALA A 32 -44.24 -6.58 5.96
C ALA A 32 -45.41 -5.66 5.60
N TYR A 33 -46.66 -6.16 5.75
CA TYR A 33 -47.84 -5.33 5.60
C TYR A 33 -47.83 -4.13 6.56
N ARG A 34 -47.59 -4.35 7.86
CA ARG A 34 -47.55 -3.25 8.87
C ARG A 34 -46.50 -2.20 8.56
N LYS A 35 -45.32 -2.62 8.06
CA LYS A 35 -44.23 -1.74 7.67
C LYS A 35 -44.60 -0.89 6.45
N ASN A 36 -45.28 -1.48 5.46
CA ASN A 36 -45.48 -0.87 4.15
C ASN A 36 -46.85 -0.22 3.96
N VAL A 37 -47.87 -0.58 4.78
CA VAL A 37 -49.24 -0.01 4.63
C VAL A 37 -49.28 1.51 4.63
N SER A 38 -48.37 2.17 5.36
CA SER A 38 -48.27 3.64 5.41
C SER A 38 -47.83 4.26 4.10
N LYS A 39 -47.16 3.51 3.23
CA LYS A 39 -46.67 3.96 1.92
C LYS A 39 -47.67 3.71 0.81
N ILE A 40 -48.60 2.75 1.01
CA ILE A 40 -49.58 2.32 -0.01
C ILE A 40 -50.82 3.20 0.02
N SER A 41 -51.24 3.63 -1.16
CA SER A 41 -52.48 4.39 -1.34
C SER A 41 -53.47 3.60 -2.19
N ILE A 42 -54.66 3.37 -1.65
CA ILE A 42 -55.73 2.64 -2.36
C ILE A 42 -56.95 3.58 -2.50
N PRO A 43 -57.56 3.63 -3.70
CA PRO A 43 -58.79 4.39 -3.89
C PRO A 43 -59.88 3.97 -2.90
N GLY A 44 -60.52 4.92 -2.22
CA GLY A 44 -61.53 4.65 -1.21
C GLY A 44 -61.05 4.48 0.23
N PHE A 45 -59.72 4.42 0.45
CA PHE A 45 -59.13 4.35 1.77
C PHE A 45 -58.16 5.49 2.06
N ARG A 46 -58.14 5.97 3.30
CA ARG A 46 -57.12 6.90 3.75
C ARG A 46 -55.76 6.20 3.71
N LYS A 47 -54.72 6.88 3.23
CA LYS A 47 -53.34 6.41 3.17
C LYS A 47 -52.92 5.78 4.50
N GLY A 48 -52.40 4.55 4.47
CA GLY A 48 -52.00 3.79 5.66
C GLY A 48 -53.14 3.11 6.45
N LYS A 49 -54.35 3.11 5.94
CA LYS A 49 -55.55 2.47 6.62
C LYS A 49 -56.25 1.41 5.76
N ALA A 50 -55.68 1.09 4.60
CA ALA A 50 -56.22 0.03 3.75
C ALA A 50 -56.01 -1.35 4.38
N PRO A 51 -57.07 -2.20 4.49
CA PRO A 51 -56.90 -3.58 4.99
C PRO A 51 -56.03 -4.41 4.06
N LYS A 52 -55.26 -5.33 4.62
CA LYS A 52 -54.35 -6.26 3.88
C LYS A 52 -55.04 -6.91 2.70
N ALA A 53 -56.24 -7.52 2.93
CA ALA A 53 -56.99 -8.20 1.89
C ALA A 53 -57.37 -7.31 0.69
N MET A 54 -57.55 -6.00 0.91
CA MET A 54 -57.84 -5.07 -0.19
C MET A 54 -56.59 -4.72 -0.98
N ILE A 55 -55.42 -4.65 -0.32
CA ILE A 55 -54.14 -4.45 -0.95
C ILE A 55 -53.79 -5.65 -1.83
N GLU A 56 -53.90 -6.83 -1.25
CA GLU A 56 -53.64 -8.13 -1.95
C GLU A 56 -54.58 -8.32 -3.15
N LYS A 57 -55.89 -7.89 -3.04
CA LYS A 57 -56.83 -7.97 -4.16
C LYS A 57 -56.44 -7.03 -5.31
N MET A 58 -55.86 -5.90 -5.01
CA MET A 58 -55.51 -4.90 -6.05
C MET A 58 -54.13 -5.13 -6.67
N TYR A 59 -53.16 -5.52 -5.87
CA TYR A 59 -51.77 -5.65 -6.28
C TYR A 59 -51.31 -7.10 -6.42
N GLY A 60 -52.16 -8.06 -6.11
CA GLY A 60 -51.82 -9.48 -6.10
C GLY A 60 -51.43 -9.98 -4.72
N GLU A 61 -51.62 -11.29 -4.48
CA GLU A 61 -51.35 -11.93 -3.18
C GLU A 61 -49.87 -11.82 -2.78
N GLY A 62 -48.97 -11.81 -3.76
CA GLY A 62 -47.53 -11.75 -3.55
C GLY A 62 -46.96 -10.34 -3.24
N VAL A 63 -47.78 -9.30 -3.12
CA VAL A 63 -47.32 -7.92 -2.93
C VAL A 63 -46.41 -7.71 -1.70
N PHE A 64 -46.50 -8.57 -0.71
CA PHE A 64 -45.70 -8.51 0.52
C PHE A 64 -44.66 -9.64 0.62
N TYR A 65 -44.57 -10.52 -0.39
CA TYR A 65 -43.70 -11.70 -0.33
C TYR A 65 -42.24 -11.30 -0.33
N GLU A 66 -41.81 -10.40 -1.20
CA GLU A 66 -40.45 -9.94 -1.27
C GLU A 66 -39.96 -9.34 0.06
N ASP A 67 -40.76 -8.45 0.65
CA ASP A 67 -40.45 -7.87 1.96
C ASP A 67 -40.40 -8.91 3.07
N ALA A 68 -41.32 -9.88 3.05
CA ALA A 68 -41.38 -10.96 4.02
C ALA A 68 -40.20 -11.92 3.90
N ILE A 69 -39.83 -12.28 2.68
CA ILE A 69 -38.62 -13.08 2.37
C ILE A 69 -37.37 -12.34 2.85
N ASN A 70 -37.22 -11.07 2.50
CA ASN A 70 -36.09 -10.24 2.93
C ASN A 70 -35.95 -10.11 4.46
N MET A 71 -37.03 -10.29 5.20
CA MET A 71 -37.03 -10.32 6.69
C MET A 71 -36.61 -11.65 7.27
N LEU A 72 -36.86 -12.76 6.57
CA LEU A 72 -36.66 -14.11 7.10
C LEU A 72 -35.40 -14.80 6.56
N TYR A 73 -34.99 -14.47 5.31
CA TYR A 73 -33.90 -15.20 4.70
C TYR A 73 -32.57 -15.09 5.46
N PRO A 74 -32.21 -13.96 6.12
CA PRO A 74 -30.93 -13.88 6.82
C PRO A 74 -30.85 -14.90 7.96
N ASP A 75 -31.90 -14.98 8.79
CA ASP A 75 -31.97 -15.91 9.91
C ASP A 75 -32.02 -17.37 9.42
N ALA A 76 -32.78 -17.62 8.34
CA ALA A 76 -32.90 -18.95 7.74
C ALA A 76 -31.59 -19.42 7.11
N TYR A 77 -30.86 -18.52 6.46
CA TYR A 77 -29.53 -18.77 5.89
C TYR A 77 -28.50 -19.06 6.98
N GLU A 78 -28.42 -18.22 8.02
CA GLU A 78 -27.50 -18.42 9.13
C GLU A 78 -27.71 -19.78 9.82
N GLN A 79 -28.95 -20.14 10.04
CA GLN A 79 -29.28 -21.45 10.62
C GLN A 79 -28.89 -22.60 9.69
N ALA A 80 -29.14 -22.48 8.37
CA ALA A 80 -28.77 -23.49 7.39
C ALA A 80 -27.25 -23.66 7.26
N VAL A 81 -26.47 -22.58 7.30
CA VAL A 81 -25.00 -22.59 7.30
C VAL A 81 -24.45 -23.33 8.52
N LYS A 82 -25.01 -23.05 9.71
CA LYS A 82 -24.64 -23.74 10.96
C LYS A 82 -24.99 -25.24 10.91
N GLU A 83 -26.15 -25.58 10.37
CA GLU A 83 -26.58 -26.97 10.22
C GLU A 83 -25.73 -27.74 9.20
N ALA A 84 -25.34 -27.07 8.11
CA ALA A 84 -24.43 -27.61 7.07
C ALA A 84 -22.98 -27.73 7.55
N GLY A 85 -22.57 -26.99 8.59
CA GLY A 85 -21.21 -26.98 9.10
C GLY A 85 -20.19 -26.37 8.12
N ILE A 86 -20.61 -25.40 7.29
CA ILE A 86 -19.76 -24.74 6.29
C ILE A 86 -19.38 -23.34 6.75
N GLU A 87 -18.21 -22.85 6.31
CA GLU A 87 -17.71 -21.49 6.59
C GLU A 87 -17.83 -20.61 5.33
N PRO A 88 -18.89 -19.79 5.18
CA PRO A 88 -19.03 -18.90 4.05
C PRO A 88 -18.01 -17.77 4.12
N VAL A 89 -17.43 -17.44 2.95
CA VAL A 89 -16.42 -16.37 2.80
C VAL A 89 -16.93 -15.19 1.98
N ALA A 90 -18.15 -15.29 1.45
CA ALA A 90 -18.80 -14.22 0.70
C ALA A 90 -20.30 -14.22 0.96
N ALA A 91 -20.98 -13.12 0.63
CA ALA A 91 -22.42 -13.06 0.62
C ALA A 91 -22.98 -14.09 -0.38
N PRO A 92 -24.02 -14.87 0.01
CA PRO A 92 -24.59 -15.86 -0.89
C PRO A 92 -25.35 -15.23 -2.05
N SER A 93 -25.38 -15.90 -3.19
CA SER A 93 -26.34 -15.61 -4.26
C SER A 93 -27.63 -16.35 -3.97
N ILE A 94 -28.75 -15.61 -3.87
CA ILE A 94 -30.04 -16.18 -3.44
C ILE A 94 -31.03 -16.16 -4.58
N GLU A 95 -31.63 -17.31 -4.84
CA GLU A 95 -32.72 -17.49 -5.80
C GLU A 95 -33.93 -18.07 -5.10
N VAL A 96 -35.05 -17.34 -5.11
CA VAL A 96 -36.33 -17.83 -4.57
C VAL A 96 -36.96 -18.76 -5.58
N GLN A 97 -37.18 -20.02 -5.22
CA GLN A 97 -37.75 -21.04 -6.09
C GLN A 97 -39.30 -21.05 -6.04
N ASP A 98 -39.86 -21.01 -4.86
CA ASP A 98 -41.28 -21.03 -4.64
C ASP A 98 -41.65 -20.21 -3.41
N ALA A 99 -42.81 -19.53 -3.46
CA ALA A 99 -43.35 -18.79 -2.34
C ALA A 99 -44.88 -18.79 -2.37
N ASP A 100 -45.49 -19.44 -1.36
CA ASP A 100 -46.94 -19.53 -1.19
C ASP A 100 -47.32 -19.37 0.29
N LYS A 101 -48.45 -18.75 0.55
CA LYS A 101 -48.95 -18.53 1.93
C LYS A 101 -49.20 -19.85 2.69
N THR A 102 -49.50 -20.91 1.97
CA THR A 102 -49.94 -22.20 2.58
C THR A 102 -48.77 -23.16 2.78
N THR A 103 -47.76 -23.06 1.96
CA THR A 103 -46.56 -23.93 2.00
C THR A 103 -45.36 -23.26 2.64
N GLY A 104 -45.31 -21.91 2.60
CA GLY A 104 -44.13 -21.15 2.98
C GLY A 104 -43.32 -20.71 1.75
N PHE A 105 -42.02 -20.57 1.88
CA PHE A 105 -41.14 -20.33 0.75
C PHE A 105 -39.89 -21.19 0.81
N THR A 106 -39.35 -21.46 -0.37
CA THR A 106 -38.07 -22.16 -0.55
C THR A 106 -37.14 -21.32 -1.38
N PHE A 107 -35.92 -21.20 -0.92
CA PHE A 107 -34.87 -20.50 -1.64
C PHE A 107 -33.62 -21.34 -1.76
N LYS A 108 -32.88 -21.07 -2.83
CA LYS A 108 -31.62 -21.65 -3.17
C LYS A 108 -30.53 -20.61 -2.90
N ALA A 109 -29.51 -20.98 -2.14
CA ALA A 109 -28.38 -20.12 -1.87
C ALA A 109 -27.11 -20.77 -2.43
N GLU A 110 -26.45 -20.10 -3.38
CA GLU A 110 -25.11 -20.48 -3.82
C GLU A 110 -24.10 -19.81 -2.90
N VAL A 111 -23.34 -20.61 -2.16
CA VAL A 111 -22.47 -20.18 -1.07
C VAL A 111 -21.03 -20.51 -1.40
N THR A 112 -20.18 -19.49 -1.45
CA THR A 112 -18.73 -19.67 -1.56
C THR A 112 -18.16 -19.90 -0.16
N VAL A 113 -17.46 -21.01 0.02
CA VAL A 113 -16.91 -21.43 1.32
C VAL A 113 -15.40 -21.33 1.33
N LYS A 114 -14.84 -21.34 2.53
CA LYS A 114 -13.41 -21.39 2.78
C LYS A 114 -12.80 -22.63 2.09
N PRO A 115 -11.70 -22.47 1.33
CA PRO A 115 -11.10 -23.56 0.59
C PRO A 115 -10.42 -24.58 1.52
N GLU A 116 -10.42 -25.84 1.11
CA GLU A 116 -9.56 -26.84 1.72
C GLU A 116 -8.11 -26.58 1.35
N VAL A 117 -7.23 -26.59 2.35
CA VAL A 117 -5.81 -26.29 2.21
C VAL A 117 -4.99 -27.50 2.56
N GLU A 118 -4.05 -27.86 1.69
CA GLU A 118 -3.02 -28.84 1.99
C GLU A 118 -1.69 -28.11 2.13
N VAL A 119 -0.97 -28.33 3.23
CA VAL A 119 0.35 -27.77 3.50
C VAL A 119 1.31 -28.89 3.79
N GLU A 120 2.34 -29.03 2.96
CA GLU A 120 3.39 -30.04 3.10
C GLU A 120 4.73 -29.35 3.43
N ASN A 121 5.63 -30.07 4.11
CA ASN A 121 7.03 -29.66 4.34
C ASN A 121 7.22 -28.31 5.07
N TYR A 122 6.30 -27.94 5.97
CA TYR A 122 6.42 -26.71 6.76
C TYR A 122 7.41 -26.81 7.94
N LYS A 123 7.96 -28.01 8.24
CA LYS A 123 9.03 -28.24 9.23
C LYS A 123 10.38 -28.45 8.52
N GLY A 124 11.44 -27.90 9.10
CA GLY A 124 12.81 -28.07 8.57
C GLY A 124 13.09 -27.21 7.34
N ILE A 125 12.35 -26.13 7.14
CA ILE A 125 12.63 -25.17 6.05
C ILE A 125 14.02 -24.57 6.29
N ALA A 126 14.91 -24.67 5.28
CA ALA A 126 16.24 -24.09 5.33
C ALA A 126 16.20 -22.63 4.90
N VAL A 127 16.62 -21.72 5.78
CA VAL A 127 16.65 -20.28 5.54
C VAL A 127 17.98 -19.71 5.97
N THR A 128 18.48 -18.71 5.25
CA THR A 128 19.71 -18.00 5.58
C THR A 128 19.38 -16.68 6.26
N LYS A 129 19.82 -16.50 7.51
CA LYS A 129 19.78 -15.23 8.23
C LYS A 129 20.99 -14.39 7.85
N THR A 130 20.78 -13.25 7.23
CA THR A 130 21.84 -12.30 6.89
C THR A 130 22.20 -11.47 8.11
N VAL A 131 23.35 -11.73 8.72
CA VAL A 131 23.84 -10.94 9.86
C VAL A 131 24.62 -9.74 9.33
N ARG A 132 24.13 -8.54 9.62
CA ARG A 132 24.74 -7.27 9.20
C ARG A 132 25.33 -6.56 10.43
N PRO A 133 26.64 -6.69 10.70
CA PRO A 133 27.26 -5.92 11.77
C PRO A 133 27.28 -4.44 11.39
N VAL A 134 27.04 -3.58 12.37
CA VAL A 134 27.11 -2.12 12.19
C VAL A 134 28.57 -1.71 11.95
N THR A 135 28.80 -0.96 10.89
CA THR A 135 30.10 -0.41 10.54
C THR A 135 30.33 0.96 11.18
N ASP A 136 31.60 1.36 11.33
CA ASP A 136 31.91 2.70 11.82
C ASP A 136 31.49 3.77 10.80
N GLU A 137 31.45 3.44 9.50
CA GLU A 137 30.98 4.32 8.43
C GLU A 137 29.49 4.65 8.58
N GLU A 138 28.66 3.68 8.97
CA GLU A 138 27.23 3.91 9.24
C GLU A 138 27.02 4.84 10.44
N ILE A 139 27.82 4.65 11.49
CA ILE A 139 27.78 5.54 12.67
C ILE A 139 28.19 6.96 12.30
N ASP A 140 29.27 7.12 11.53
CA ASP A 140 29.75 8.43 11.10
C ASP A 140 28.75 9.08 10.13
N HIS A 141 28.04 8.32 9.31
CA HIS A 141 26.96 8.80 8.46
C HIS A 141 25.77 9.35 9.27
N GLU A 142 25.32 8.59 10.27
CA GLU A 142 24.26 9.06 11.18
C GLU A 142 24.66 10.32 11.96
N LEU A 143 25.89 10.38 12.43
CA LEU A 143 26.42 11.57 13.08
C LEU A 143 26.49 12.77 12.13
N SER A 144 26.88 12.55 10.90
CA SER A 144 26.90 13.62 9.86
C SER A 144 25.48 14.16 9.61
N HIS A 145 24.47 13.29 9.51
CA HIS A 145 23.08 13.72 9.39
C HIS A 145 22.61 14.52 10.61
N LEU A 146 23.03 14.13 11.80
CA LEU A 146 22.71 14.87 13.02
C LEU A 146 23.40 16.22 13.04
N GLN A 147 24.66 16.31 12.61
CA GLN A 147 25.36 17.60 12.44
C GLN A 147 24.63 18.52 11.47
N GLU A 148 24.22 18.00 10.30
CA GLU A 148 23.47 18.75 9.30
C GLU A 148 22.14 19.30 9.83
N ARG A 149 21.44 18.50 10.63
CA ARG A 149 20.16 18.90 11.26
C ARG A 149 20.33 19.97 12.34
N ASN A 150 21.47 19.96 13.03
CA ASN A 150 21.81 20.90 14.08
C ASN A 150 22.76 22.02 13.61
N ALA A 151 23.02 22.10 12.28
CA ALA A 151 23.84 23.15 11.71
C ALA A 151 23.25 24.53 11.97
N ARG A 152 24.10 25.46 12.40
CA ARG A 152 23.74 26.86 12.59
C ARG A 152 23.87 27.60 11.27
N VAL A 153 22.84 28.38 10.95
CA VAL A 153 22.90 29.26 9.77
C VAL A 153 23.47 30.61 10.24
N ILE A 154 24.63 30.97 9.72
CA ILE A 154 25.30 32.25 10.02
C ILE A 154 25.39 33.08 8.78
N ASP A 155 25.24 34.43 8.93
CA ASP A 155 25.38 35.37 7.88
C ASP A 155 26.88 35.58 7.61
N VAL A 156 27.27 35.60 6.33
CA VAL A 156 28.66 35.75 5.88
C VAL A 156 28.80 37.06 5.11
N GLU A 157 29.49 38.04 5.69
CA GLU A 157 29.69 39.35 5.07
C GLU A 157 31.11 39.51 4.49
N ASP A 158 32.09 38.75 4.98
CA ASP A 158 33.52 38.99 4.80
C ASP A 158 34.12 38.32 3.56
N ARG A 159 33.43 37.31 2.99
CA ARG A 159 33.95 36.51 1.88
C ARG A 159 32.95 36.39 0.71
N PRO A 160 33.43 36.07 -0.50
CA PRO A 160 32.55 35.69 -1.60
C PRO A 160 31.79 34.40 -1.33
N ALA A 161 30.67 34.23 -2.04
CA ALA A 161 29.87 33.02 -2.02
C ALA A 161 30.66 31.77 -2.45
N GLN A 162 30.46 30.68 -1.73
CA GLN A 162 31.09 29.38 -1.97
C GLN A 162 30.05 28.31 -2.22
N ASN A 163 30.49 27.18 -2.78
CA ASN A 163 29.63 26.02 -2.92
C ASN A 163 29.19 25.51 -1.54
N GLY A 164 27.91 25.24 -1.36
CA GLY A 164 27.28 24.87 -0.08
C GLY A 164 26.67 26.07 0.67
N ASP A 165 26.97 27.30 0.30
CA ASP A 165 26.33 28.46 0.91
C ASP A 165 24.87 28.62 0.47
N GLN A 166 24.02 29.05 1.37
CA GLN A 166 22.67 29.48 1.07
C GLN A 166 22.64 30.96 0.77
N THR A 167 22.36 31.32 -0.49
CA THR A 167 22.30 32.70 -0.96
C THR A 167 20.87 33.18 -1.10
N VAL A 168 20.65 34.48 -0.91
CA VAL A 168 19.36 35.14 -1.21
C VAL A 168 19.59 35.99 -2.42
N ILE A 169 18.91 35.65 -3.52
CA ILE A 169 19.12 36.30 -4.82
C ILE A 169 17.81 36.87 -5.37
N ASP A 170 17.94 37.97 -6.13
CA ASP A 170 16.93 38.34 -7.13
C ASP A 170 17.44 37.87 -8.49
N PHE A 171 16.58 37.36 -9.31
CA PHE A 171 16.93 37.01 -10.69
C PHE A 171 15.80 37.34 -11.65
N GLU A 172 16.18 37.72 -12.88
CA GLU A 172 15.26 37.92 -13.99
C GLU A 172 15.88 37.37 -15.28
N GLY A 173 15.20 36.35 -15.86
CA GLY A 173 15.68 35.62 -17.02
C GLY A 173 15.16 36.16 -18.33
N PHE A 174 16.03 36.24 -19.33
CA PHE A 174 15.76 36.70 -20.69
C PHE A 174 16.21 35.64 -21.70
N VAL A 175 15.36 35.35 -22.68
CA VAL A 175 15.69 34.55 -23.86
C VAL A 175 15.54 35.45 -25.07
N ASP A 176 16.58 35.58 -25.91
CA ASP A 176 16.60 36.49 -27.04
C ASP A 176 16.28 37.96 -26.67
N GLY A 177 16.61 38.37 -25.44
CA GLY A 177 16.35 39.73 -24.93
C GLY A 177 14.93 39.97 -24.44
N VAL A 178 14.07 38.95 -24.42
CA VAL A 178 12.69 39.03 -23.94
C VAL A 178 12.55 38.24 -22.63
N ALA A 179 11.98 38.88 -21.60
CA ALA A 179 11.68 38.21 -20.33
C ALA A 179 10.63 37.13 -20.53
N PHE A 180 10.81 35.97 -19.91
CA PHE A 180 9.88 34.84 -20.00
C PHE A 180 9.13 34.58 -18.67
N GLU A 181 7.97 34.01 -18.77
CA GLU A 181 7.14 33.69 -17.61
C GLU A 181 7.79 32.62 -16.74
N GLY A 182 7.83 32.86 -15.41
CA GLY A 182 8.56 31.98 -14.46
C GLY A 182 10.06 32.25 -14.36
N GLY A 183 10.62 33.14 -15.17
CA GLY A 183 12.05 33.50 -15.14
C GLY A 183 12.42 34.57 -14.10
N LYS A 184 11.45 35.07 -13.29
CA LYS A 184 11.72 36.13 -12.29
C LYS A 184 11.47 35.64 -10.89
N GLY A 185 12.39 35.95 -9.97
CA GLY A 185 12.24 35.74 -8.53
C GLY A 185 12.89 36.86 -7.74
N GLU A 186 12.26 37.28 -6.66
CA GLU A 186 12.78 38.28 -5.74
C GLU A 186 13.02 37.62 -4.37
N LYS A 187 14.18 37.90 -3.76
CA LYS A 187 14.62 37.32 -2.47
C LYS A 187 14.51 35.81 -2.42
N PHE A 188 14.87 35.15 -3.49
CA PHE A 188 14.78 33.69 -3.59
C PHE A 188 15.97 33.05 -2.85
N PRO A 189 15.70 32.11 -1.89
CA PRO A 189 16.75 31.38 -1.21
C PRO A 189 17.28 30.28 -2.14
N LEU A 190 18.58 30.30 -2.44
CA LEU A 190 19.26 29.32 -3.29
C LEU A 190 20.47 28.74 -2.56
N THR A 191 20.55 27.43 -2.43
CA THR A 191 21.75 26.75 -1.94
C THR A 191 22.66 26.43 -3.12
N LEU A 192 23.88 26.98 -3.13
CA LEU A 192 24.82 26.76 -4.21
C LEU A 192 25.35 25.33 -4.23
N GLY A 193 25.25 24.65 -5.37
CA GLY A 193 25.63 23.26 -5.54
C GLY A 193 24.48 22.24 -5.26
N SER A 194 23.28 22.75 -5.01
CA SER A 194 22.09 21.89 -4.80
C SER A 194 21.55 21.27 -6.09
N GLY A 195 21.87 21.85 -7.25
CA GLY A 195 21.30 21.46 -8.54
C GLY A 195 19.82 21.84 -8.67
N GLN A 196 19.32 22.78 -7.87
CA GLN A 196 17.94 23.26 -7.92
C GLN A 196 17.66 24.09 -9.17
N PHE A 197 18.69 24.78 -9.67
CA PHE A 197 18.63 25.56 -10.91
C PHE A 197 19.24 24.78 -12.07
N ILE A 198 19.05 25.32 -13.28
CA ILE A 198 19.64 24.74 -14.49
C ILE A 198 21.19 24.69 -14.40
N PRO A 199 21.81 23.64 -14.95
CA PRO A 199 23.23 23.43 -14.86
C PRO A 199 24.03 24.68 -15.34
N GLY A 200 25.03 25.05 -14.57
CA GLY A 200 25.87 26.24 -14.87
C GLY A 200 25.35 27.54 -14.26
N PHE A 201 24.17 27.58 -13.67
CA PHE A 201 23.64 28.77 -13.02
C PHE A 201 24.30 29.02 -11.66
N GLU A 202 24.27 28.01 -10.79
CA GLU A 202 24.80 28.10 -9.42
C GLU A 202 26.31 28.30 -9.41
N GLU A 203 26.99 27.66 -10.34
CA GLU A 203 28.47 27.78 -10.50
C GLU A 203 28.94 29.19 -10.79
N GLN A 204 28.15 29.99 -11.52
CA GLN A 204 28.52 31.38 -11.88
C GLN A 204 28.24 32.36 -10.73
N ILE A 205 27.48 31.98 -9.71
CA ILE A 205 27.25 32.76 -8.49
C ILE A 205 28.41 32.56 -7.51
N VAL A 206 29.06 31.40 -7.55
CA VAL A 206 30.25 31.15 -6.73
C VAL A 206 31.33 32.20 -7.01
N GLY A 207 31.88 32.80 -5.96
CA GLY A 207 32.89 33.85 -6.04
C GLY A 207 32.35 35.28 -6.11
N LYS A 208 31.02 35.48 -6.14
CA LYS A 208 30.38 36.81 -6.08
C LYS A 208 30.19 37.26 -4.63
N LYS A 209 30.13 38.59 -4.44
CA LYS A 209 29.95 39.22 -3.13
C LYS A 209 28.54 39.77 -2.95
N ILE A 210 28.18 39.98 -1.71
CA ILE A 210 26.93 40.64 -1.36
C ILE A 210 26.84 42.01 -2.05
N GLY A 211 25.71 42.27 -2.69
CA GLY A 211 25.43 43.48 -3.45
C GLY A 211 25.86 43.47 -4.91
N ASP A 212 26.56 42.41 -5.36
CA ASP A 212 26.96 42.29 -6.77
C ASP A 212 25.72 42.07 -7.66
N GLU A 213 25.70 42.79 -8.78
CA GLU A 213 24.74 42.58 -9.89
C GLU A 213 25.54 42.08 -11.10
N PHE A 214 25.14 40.92 -11.64
CA PHE A 214 25.86 40.27 -12.71
C PHE A 214 24.91 39.45 -13.59
N ASP A 215 25.37 39.18 -14.82
CA ASP A 215 24.62 38.33 -15.74
C ASP A 215 25.16 36.90 -15.66
N VAL A 216 24.22 35.96 -15.60
CA VAL A 216 24.46 34.49 -15.60
C VAL A 216 23.92 33.95 -16.92
N THR A 217 24.81 33.41 -17.75
CA THR A 217 24.43 32.86 -19.05
C THR A 217 24.41 31.33 -18.95
N VAL A 218 23.27 30.73 -19.26
CA VAL A 218 23.06 29.27 -19.20
C VAL A 218 22.24 28.81 -20.38
N THR A 219 22.37 27.52 -20.71
CA THR A 219 21.56 26.89 -21.77
C THR A 219 20.60 25.93 -21.13
N PHE A 220 19.30 26.04 -21.44
CA PHE A 220 18.29 25.11 -20.98
C PHE A 220 18.54 23.70 -21.51
N PRO A 221 18.37 22.64 -20.70
CA PRO A 221 18.45 21.26 -21.16
C PRO A 221 17.43 20.95 -22.26
N GLU A 222 17.73 19.97 -23.11
CA GLU A 222 16.82 19.53 -24.18
C GLU A 222 15.55 18.83 -23.65
N ASP A 223 15.60 18.32 -22.43
CA ASP A 223 14.50 17.64 -21.71
C ASP A 223 13.74 18.56 -20.75
N TYR A 224 13.96 19.89 -20.84
CA TYR A 224 13.28 20.84 -19.96
C TYR A 224 11.75 20.81 -20.15
N HIS A 225 10.99 20.96 -19.07
CA HIS A 225 9.53 20.81 -19.06
C HIS A 225 8.79 21.83 -19.93
N ALA A 226 9.33 23.06 -20.12
CA ALA A 226 8.77 24.08 -21.00
C ALA A 226 9.37 23.96 -22.40
N GLU A 227 8.57 23.53 -23.38
CA GLU A 227 9.01 23.29 -24.77
C GLU A 227 9.60 24.53 -25.44
N GLU A 228 9.10 25.72 -25.08
CA GLU A 228 9.56 26.99 -25.66
C GLU A 228 10.97 27.39 -25.23
N LEU A 229 11.48 26.80 -24.14
CA LEU A 229 12.79 27.11 -23.58
C LEU A 229 13.87 26.06 -23.88
N LYS A 230 13.48 24.86 -24.33
CA LYS A 230 14.39 23.75 -24.61
C LYS A 230 15.54 24.12 -25.50
N GLY A 231 16.78 23.86 -25.06
CA GLY A 231 17.99 24.07 -25.80
C GLY A 231 18.33 25.53 -26.09
N LYS A 232 17.57 26.50 -25.58
CA LYS A 232 17.82 27.92 -25.78
C LYS A 232 18.79 28.47 -24.75
N GLU A 233 19.60 29.44 -25.18
CA GLU A 233 20.45 30.21 -24.30
C GLU A 233 19.62 31.29 -23.60
N ALA A 234 19.77 31.38 -22.27
CA ALA A 234 19.12 32.37 -21.44
C ALA A 234 20.15 33.18 -20.66
N VAL A 235 19.89 34.46 -20.52
CA VAL A 235 20.71 35.38 -19.70
C VAL A 235 19.85 35.79 -18.49
N PHE A 236 20.33 35.50 -17.30
CA PHE A 236 19.70 35.89 -16.07
C PHE A 236 20.47 37.07 -15.45
N LYS A 237 19.76 38.15 -15.19
CA LYS A 237 20.28 39.23 -14.36
C LYS A 237 20.09 38.87 -12.91
N VAL A 238 21.19 38.68 -12.20
CA VAL A 238 21.16 38.20 -10.81
C VAL A 238 21.75 39.31 -9.92
N LYS A 239 21.06 39.49 -8.78
CA LYS A 239 21.55 40.35 -7.69
C LYS A 239 21.65 39.53 -6.44
N LEU A 240 22.81 39.52 -5.81
CA LEU A 240 23.09 38.76 -4.58
C LEU A 240 22.84 39.66 -3.35
N HIS A 241 21.87 39.32 -2.52
CA HIS A 241 21.50 40.08 -1.31
C HIS A 241 22.20 39.61 -0.06
N GLU A 242 22.19 38.30 0.17
CA GLU A 242 22.71 37.71 1.40
C GLU A 242 23.47 36.43 1.09
N ILE A 243 24.48 36.15 1.89
CA ILE A 243 25.20 34.88 1.88
C ILE A 243 25.08 34.32 3.29
N LYS A 244 24.58 33.10 3.41
CA LYS A 244 24.49 32.38 4.66
C LYS A 244 25.25 31.07 4.52
N THR A 245 26.03 30.71 5.49
CA THR A 245 26.69 29.40 5.54
C THR A 245 26.12 28.55 6.64
N ARG A 246 26.12 27.24 6.42
CA ARG A 246 25.78 26.29 7.47
C ARG A 246 27.08 25.91 8.18
N GLU A 247 27.20 26.33 9.42
CA GLU A 247 28.27 25.88 10.29
C GLU A 247 27.85 24.60 11.00
N LEU A 248 28.54 23.51 10.70
CA LEU A 248 28.33 22.23 11.34
C LEU A 248 28.95 22.29 12.75
N PRO A 249 28.24 21.86 13.79
CA PRO A 249 28.82 21.73 15.11
C PRO A 249 29.96 20.73 15.10
N GLU A 250 30.98 20.93 15.91
CA GLU A 250 32.06 19.96 16.08
C GLU A 250 31.51 18.67 16.78
N LEU A 251 32.02 17.51 16.36
CA LEU A 251 31.66 16.23 17.00
C LEU A 251 32.48 16.03 18.27
N ASP A 252 31.99 16.61 19.35
CA ASP A 252 32.61 16.55 20.67
C ASP A 252 31.59 16.15 21.76
N ASP A 253 32.00 16.19 23.03
CA ASP A 253 31.11 15.86 24.15
C ASP A 253 30.04 16.92 24.38
N GLU A 254 30.22 18.18 23.95
CA GLU A 254 29.18 19.20 23.99
C GLU A 254 28.07 18.92 22.99
N PHE A 255 28.47 18.51 21.78
CA PHE A 255 27.50 18.08 20.77
C PHE A 255 26.67 16.88 21.27
N ALA A 256 27.29 15.89 21.90
CA ALA A 256 26.61 14.74 22.45
C ALA A 256 25.54 15.12 23.49
N LYS A 257 25.83 16.09 24.37
CA LYS A 257 24.89 16.64 25.36
C LYS A 257 23.74 17.43 24.75
N ASP A 258 24.01 18.13 23.66
CA ASP A 258 23.00 18.96 22.99
C ASP A 258 21.97 18.10 22.22
N VAL A 259 22.40 16.94 21.67
CA VAL A 259 21.56 16.10 20.81
C VAL A 259 21.03 14.83 21.47
N SER A 260 21.53 14.51 22.70
CA SER A 260 21.21 13.26 23.39
C SER A 260 21.21 13.41 24.92
N GLU A 261 20.91 12.32 25.62
CA GLU A 261 20.96 12.24 27.10
C GLU A 261 22.35 11.83 27.63
N PHE A 262 23.36 11.67 26.74
CA PHE A 262 24.68 11.18 27.08
C PHE A 262 25.66 12.32 27.35
N ASP A 263 26.58 12.11 28.28
CA ASP A 263 27.59 13.10 28.66
C ASP A 263 28.80 13.13 27.73
N THR A 264 29.05 12.05 26.99
CA THR A 264 30.22 11.93 26.10
C THR A 264 29.83 11.43 24.70
N LEU A 265 30.58 11.86 23.70
CA LEU A 265 30.42 11.38 22.33
C LEU A 265 30.64 9.87 22.19
N ALA A 266 31.54 9.31 23.01
CA ALA A 266 31.82 7.88 23.00
C ALA A 266 30.62 7.05 23.46
N GLU A 267 29.92 7.46 24.54
CA GLU A 267 28.69 6.82 25.00
C GLU A 267 27.56 6.93 23.98
N TYR A 268 27.43 8.10 23.35
CA TYR A 268 26.45 8.31 22.32
C TYR A 268 26.69 7.45 21.07
N LYS A 269 27.95 7.33 20.60
CA LYS A 269 28.32 6.40 19.51
C LYS A 269 28.02 4.94 19.87
N GLU A 270 28.21 4.55 21.10
CA GLU A 270 27.87 3.19 21.55
C GLU A 270 26.36 2.94 21.58
N ASP A 271 25.58 3.91 21.98
CA ASP A 271 24.11 3.84 21.91
C ASP A 271 23.59 3.80 20.48
N LEU A 272 24.13 4.64 19.59
CA LEU A 272 23.83 4.61 18.17
C LEU A 272 24.15 3.22 17.57
N ARG A 273 25.32 2.68 17.90
CA ARG A 273 25.69 1.33 17.46
C ARG A 273 24.69 0.28 17.93
N LYS A 274 24.24 0.32 19.18
CA LYS A 274 23.24 -0.59 19.73
C LYS A 274 21.89 -0.45 19.00
N LYS A 275 21.45 0.78 18.76
CA LYS A 275 20.18 1.06 18.05
C LYS A 275 20.21 0.60 16.60
N LEU A 276 21.31 0.89 15.87
CA LEU A 276 21.49 0.44 14.50
C LEU A 276 21.57 -1.09 14.43
N GLN A 277 22.33 -1.74 15.36
CA GLN A 277 22.41 -3.20 15.42
C GLN A 277 21.04 -3.83 15.70
N ALA A 278 20.27 -3.31 16.64
CA ALA A 278 18.92 -3.78 16.91
C ALA A 278 18.01 -3.64 15.67
N SER A 279 18.14 -2.56 14.92
CA SER A 279 17.40 -2.35 13.65
C SER A 279 17.82 -3.35 12.57
N HIS A 280 19.13 -3.63 12.43
CA HIS A 280 19.64 -4.63 11.49
C HIS A 280 19.18 -6.05 11.86
N ASP A 281 19.20 -6.37 13.16
CA ASP A 281 18.75 -7.67 13.67
C ASP A 281 17.25 -7.86 13.41
N GLU A 282 16.43 -6.84 13.68
CA GLU A 282 15.00 -6.85 13.40
C GLU A 282 14.71 -7.00 11.90
N GLN A 283 15.46 -6.30 11.05
CA GLN A 283 15.34 -6.45 9.60
C GLN A 283 15.71 -7.86 9.14
N SER A 284 16.81 -8.41 9.67
CA SER A 284 17.25 -9.78 9.37
C SER A 284 16.21 -10.80 9.82
N ASP A 285 15.59 -10.61 10.98
CA ASP A 285 14.53 -11.47 11.49
C ASP A 285 13.28 -11.41 10.62
N ARG A 286 12.88 -10.23 10.12
CA ARG A 286 11.78 -10.07 9.15
C ARG A 286 12.09 -10.74 7.81
N GLU A 287 13.34 -10.68 7.34
CA GLU A 287 13.79 -11.38 6.13
C GLU A 287 13.68 -12.91 6.29
N VAL A 288 14.10 -13.43 7.45
CA VAL A 288 13.95 -14.85 7.80
C VAL A 288 12.48 -15.25 7.82
N GLU A 289 11.63 -14.47 8.49
CA GLU A 289 10.20 -14.74 8.57
C GLU A 289 9.55 -14.74 7.18
N SER A 290 9.87 -13.77 6.33
CA SER A 290 9.39 -13.74 4.94
C SER A 290 9.84 -14.96 4.14
N ALA A 291 11.10 -15.39 4.30
CA ALA A 291 11.62 -16.56 3.62
C ALA A 291 10.98 -17.88 4.12
N LEU A 292 10.67 -17.97 5.42
CA LEU A 292 9.92 -19.09 5.98
C LEU A 292 8.49 -19.15 5.41
N ILE A 293 7.82 -18.01 5.34
CA ILE A 293 6.50 -17.89 4.72
C ILE A 293 6.54 -18.33 3.25
N ASP A 294 7.53 -17.88 2.48
CA ASP A 294 7.69 -18.29 1.09
C ASP A 294 7.93 -19.81 0.97
N GLY A 295 8.68 -20.38 1.89
CA GLY A 295 8.88 -21.83 1.99
C GLY A 295 7.57 -22.59 2.27
N ILE A 296 6.73 -22.09 3.16
CA ILE A 296 5.41 -22.66 3.45
C ILE A 296 4.51 -22.58 2.20
N LEU A 297 4.47 -21.41 1.56
CA LEU A 297 3.63 -21.20 0.37
C LEU A 297 4.05 -22.08 -0.82
N ALA A 298 5.33 -22.37 -0.96
CA ALA A 298 5.85 -23.27 -1.98
C ALA A 298 5.34 -24.71 -1.81
N GLY A 299 5.09 -25.14 -0.56
CA GLY A 299 4.51 -26.45 -0.23
C GLY A 299 2.98 -26.49 -0.14
N MET A 300 2.31 -25.36 -0.40
CA MET A 300 0.86 -25.22 -0.25
C MET A 300 0.13 -25.55 -1.56
N LYS A 301 -0.98 -26.29 -1.45
CA LYS A 301 -1.92 -26.53 -2.53
C LYS A 301 -3.29 -25.99 -2.13
N VAL A 302 -3.78 -25.01 -2.85
CA VAL A 302 -5.08 -24.37 -2.60
C VAL A 302 -5.63 -23.74 -3.89
N GLU A 303 -6.95 -23.83 -4.07
CA GLU A 303 -7.68 -23.04 -5.07
C GLU A 303 -8.46 -21.95 -4.33
N LEU A 304 -7.97 -20.69 -4.44
CA LEU A 304 -8.59 -19.56 -3.76
C LEU A 304 -9.86 -19.10 -4.47
N PRO A 305 -10.99 -18.97 -3.76
CA PRO A 305 -12.13 -18.23 -4.28
C PRO A 305 -11.77 -16.76 -4.50
N GLN A 306 -12.17 -16.21 -5.66
CA GLN A 306 -11.92 -14.80 -5.98
C GLN A 306 -12.48 -13.84 -4.93
N ALA A 307 -13.62 -14.18 -4.35
CA ALA A 307 -14.26 -13.40 -3.29
C ALA A 307 -13.37 -13.17 -2.06
N MET A 308 -12.52 -14.14 -1.68
CA MET A 308 -11.58 -13.95 -0.57
C MET A 308 -10.49 -12.93 -0.92
N ILE A 309 -10.02 -12.94 -2.16
CA ILE A 309 -9.03 -11.97 -2.64
C ILE A 309 -9.66 -10.58 -2.68
N ASP A 310 -10.87 -10.47 -3.25
CA ASP A 310 -11.60 -9.21 -3.36
C ASP A 310 -11.88 -8.58 -1.98
N ASN A 311 -12.34 -9.38 -1.02
CA ASN A 311 -12.55 -8.92 0.36
C ASN A 311 -11.24 -8.40 0.97
N ARG A 312 -10.13 -9.12 0.77
CA ARG A 312 -8.83 -8.68 1.31
C ARG A 312 -8.32 -7.40 0.63
N VAL A 313 -8.55 -7.26 -0.67
CA VAL A 313 -8.28 -6.01 -1.40
C VAL A 313 -9.08 -4.84 -0.82
N ASP A 314 -10.37 -5.06 -0.53
CA ASP A 314 -11.23 -4.02 0.07
C ASP A 314 -10.74 -3.62 1.46
N GLU A 315 -10.34 -4.57 2.31
CA GLU A 315 -9.74 -4.30 3.61
C GLU A 315 -8.43 -3.49 3.46
N MET A 316 -7.53 -3.90 2.57
CA MET A 316 -6.26 -3.19 2.33
C MET A 316 -6.48 -1.77 1.81
N LEU A 317 -7.48 -1.55 0.96
CA LEU A 317 -7.86 -0.22 0.48
C LEU A 317 -8.46 0.64 1.59
N GLN A 318 -9.23 0.04 2.48
CA GLN A 318 -9.77 0.72 3.64
C GLN A 318 -8.66 1.13 4.62
N ASP A 319 -7.70 0.26 4.90
CA ASP A 319 -6.52 0.56 5.71
C ASP A 319 -5.68 1.68 5.08
N PHE A 320 -5.54 1.65 3.75
CA PHE A 320 -4.87 2.71 3.01
C PHE A 320 -5.60 4.05 3.14
N ALA A 321 -6.94 4.04 3.03
CA ALA A 321 -7.77 5.22 3.21
C ALA A 321 -7.61 5.83 4.62
N TYR A 322 -7.59 5.00 5.66
CA TYR A 322 -7.33 5.45 7.04
C TYR A 322 -5.95 6.08 7.21
N ARG A 323 -4.92 5.49 6.62
CA ARG A 323 -3.56 6.06 6.65
C ARG A 323 -3.49 7.41 5.94
N LEU A 324 -4.11 7.55 4.78
CA LEU A 324 -4.19 8.84 4.08
C LEU A 324 -4.91 9.89 4.94
N GLN A 325 -6.04 9.51 5.55
CA GLN A 325 -6.82 10.40 6.40
C GLN A 325 -6.02 10.87 7.62
N SER A 326 -5.21 10.00 8.22
CA SER A 326 -4.32 10.38 9.34
C SER A 326 -3.25 11.41 8.94
N GLN A 327 -2.90 11.46 7.64
CA GLN A 327 -1.98 12.43 7.04
C GLN A 327 -2.69 13.67 6.49
N GLY A 328 -4.00 13.79 6.70
CA GLY A 328 -4.81 14.91 6.21
C GLY A 328 -5.15 14.86 4.72
N LEU A 329 -4.97 13.70 4.07
CA LEU A 329 -5.31 13.46 2.68
C LEU A 329 -6.52 12.53 2.59
N ASP A 330 -7.32 12.68 1.53
CA ASP A 330 -8.35 11.72 1.18
C ASP A 330 -7.98 10.92 -0.09
N VAL A 331 -8.62 9.76 -0.26
CA VAL A 331 -8.36 8.87 -1.40
C VAL A 331 -8.63 9.57 -2.74
N LYS A 332 -9.64 10.42 -2.81
CA LYS A 332 -10.01 11.13 -4.03
C LYS A 332 -8.93 12.12 -4.44
N THR A 333 -8.40 12.88 -3.48
CA THR A 333 -7.29 13.82 -3.70
C THR A 333 -6.02 13.06 -4.13
N TYR A 334 -5.73 11.93 -3.45
CA TYR A 334 -4.61 11.06 -3.84
C TYR A 334 -4.73 10.56 -5.28
N MET A 335 -5.91 10.07 -5.67
CA MET A 335 -6.19 9.63 -7.06
C MET A 335 -6.01 10.76 -8.08
N GLN A 336 -6.40 12.00 -7.74
CA GLN A 336 -6.19 13.16 -8.62
C GLN A 336 -4.72 13.49 -8.83
N TYR A 337 -3.91 13.39 -7.77
CA TYR A 337 -2.46 13.65 -7.85
C TYR A 337 -1.70 12.56 -8.61
N THR A 338 -2.08 11.30 -8.41
CA THR A 338 -1.39 10.16 -9.01
C THR A 338 -1.91 9.78 -10.39
N GLY A 339 -3.10 10.26 -10.78
CA GLY A 339 -3.78 9.86 -12.01
C GLY A 339 -4.26 8.40 -12.00
N MET A 340 -4.27 7.73 -10.85
CA MET A 340 -4.75 6.35 -10.70
C MET A 340 -6.26 6.35 -10.47
N ASP A 341 -6.96 5.40 -11.06
CA ASP A 341 -8.35 5.11 -10.76
C ASP A 341 -8.48 3.98 -9.72
N MET A 342 -9.71 3.74 -9.23
CA MET A 342 -9.97 2.72 -8.22
C MET A 342 -9.66 1.31 -8.74
N ASP A 343 -9.89 1.04 -10.02
CA ASP A 343 -9.62 -0.27 -10.62
C ASP A 343 -8.13 -0.55 -10.73
N ALA A 344 -7.32 0.47 -11.05
CA ALA A 344 -5.86 0.38 -11.04
C ALA A 344 -5.33 0.13 -9.62
N MET A 345 -5.90 0.81 -8.62
CA MET A 345 -5.56 0.57 -7.21
C MET A 345 -5.90 -0.88 -6.81
N ARG A 346 -7.11 -1.36 -7.13
CA ARG A 346 -7.51 -2.75 -6.87
C ARG A 346 -6.55 -3.77 -7.48
N LYS A 347 -6.13 -3.54 -8.73
CA LYS A 347 -5.15 -4.41 -9.42
C LYS A 347 -3.79 -4.40 -8.73
N THR A 348 -3.34 -3.24 -8.24
CA THR A 348 -2.07 -3.13 -7.51
C THR A 348 -2.09 -3.91 -6.19
N TYR A 349 -3.23 -3.95 -5.51
CA TYR A 349 -3.39 -4.67 -4.25
C TYR A 349 -3.75 -6.15 -4.42
N ALA A 350 -4.13 -6.62 -5.62
CA ALA A 350 -4.59 -7.98 -5.85
C ALA A 350 -3.53 -9.05 -5.52
N GLU A 351 -2.31 -8.91 -6.01
CA GLU A 351 -1.22 -9.86 -5.75
C GLU A 351 -0.79 -9.89 -4.26
N PRO A 352 -0.56 -8.74 -3.60
CA PRO A 352 -0.32 -8.73 -2.16
C PRO A 352 -1.48 -9.32 -1.34
N ALA A 353 -2.73 -9.06 -1.71
CA ALA A 353 -3.91 -9.61 -1.05
C ALA A 353 -3.98 -11.14 -1.19
N GLU A 354 -3.77 -11.66 -2.39
CA GLU A 354 -3.72 -13.11 -2.65
C GLU A 354 -2.65 -13.77 -1.78
N ARG A 355 -1.44 -13.18 -1.71
CA ARG A 355 -0.37 -13.69 -0.87
C ARG A 355 -0.78 -13.70 0.62
N GLN A 356 -1.36 -12.62 1.13
CA GLN A 356 -1.79 -12.53 2.53
C GLN A 356 -2.88 -13.56 2.87
N VAL A 357 -3.86 -13.77 1.97
CA VAL A 357 -4.89 -14.81 2.14
C VAL A 357 -4.26 -16.19 2.18
N LYS A 358 -3.32 -16.50 1.28
CA LYS A 358 -2.58 -17.78 1.27
C LYS A 358 -1.83 -17.99 2.58
N VAL A 359 -1.09 -16.98 3.04
CA VAL A 359 -0.32 -17.04 4.30
C VAL A 359 -1.25 -17.35 5.47
N ARG A 360 -2.36 -16.62 5.60
CA ARG A 360 -3.32 -16.84 6.69
C ARG A 360 -3.89 -18.26 6.67
N LEU A 361 -4.34 -18.72 5.51
CA LEU A 361 -4.88 -20.07 5.35
C LEU A 361 -3.86 -21.17 5.65
N ALA A 362 -2.61 -20.98 5.21
CA ALA A 362 -1.54 -21.93 5.47
C ALA A 362 -1.22 -22.03 6.98
N LEU A 363 -1.12 -20.90 7.66
CA LEU A 363 -0.84 -20.85 9.09
C LEU A 363 -2.02 -21.39 9.92
N GLU A 364 -3.26 -21.09 9.56
CA GLU A 364 -4.45 -21.70 10.19
C GLU A 364 -4.46 -23.22 10.01
N LYS A 365 -4.07 -23.70 8.82
CA LYS A 365 -3.94 -25.15 8.58
C LYS A 365 -2.86 -25.80 9.43
N ILE A 366 -1.70 -25.16 9.55
CA ILE A 366 -0.60 -25.62 10.42
C ILE A 366 -1.06 -25.65 11.88
N ALA A 367 -1.75 -24.60 12.35
CA ALA A 367 -2.30 -24.56 13.70
C ALA A 367 -3.27 -25.73 13.97
N GLN A 368 -4.12 -26.08 13.00
CA GLN A 368 -4.99 -27.25 13.08
C GLN A 368 -4.24 -28.58 13.12
N LEU A 369 -3.22 -28.74 12.26
CA LEU A 369 -2.41 -29.97 12.20
C LEU A 369 -1.62 -30.21 13.48
N GLU A 370 -1.12 -29.15 14.11
CA GLU A 370 -0.34 -29.19 15.34
C GLU A 370 -1.24 -29.08 16.61
N ASN A 371 -2.55 -28.98 16.44
CA ASN A 371 -3.52 -28.82 17.54
C ASN A 371 -3.19 -27.63 18.46
N LEU A 372 -2.76 -26.50 17.87
CA LEU A 372 -2.46 -25.28 18.61
C LEU A 372 -3.78 -24.63 19.07
N ALA A 373 -3.88 -24.34 20.36
CA ALA A 373 -5.00 -23.63 20.95
C ALA A 373 -4.49 -22.43 21.75
N ALA A 374 -5.29 -21.37 21.80
CA ALA A 374 -5.00 -20.25 22.68
C ALA A 374 -5.46 -20.58 24.11
N THR A 375 -4.65 -20.21 25.09
CA THR A 375 -5.06 -20.29 26.50
C THR A 375 -5.80 -19.03 26.91
N GLN A 376 -6.61 -19.12 27.98
CA GLN A 376 -7.31 -17.94 28.49
C GLN A 376 -6.35 -16.81 28.91
N GLU A 377 -5.18 -17.18 29.43
CA GLU A 377 -4.15 -16.21 29.84
C GLU A 377 -3.58 -15.45 28.63
N GLU A 378 -3.38 -16.12 27.50
CA GLU A 378 -2.92 -15.49 26.25
C GLU A 378 -3.98 -14.59 25.65
N LEU A 379 -5.26 -15.02 25.69
CA LEU A 379 -6.38 -14.16 25.25
C LEU A 379 -6.47 -12.88 26.08
N ASP A 380 -6.40 -13.00 27.40
CA ASP A 380 -6.45 -11.82 28.30
C ASP A 380 -5.23 -10.91 28.11
N ALA A 381 -4.04 -11.49 27.89
CA ALA A 381 -2.83 -10.73 27.60
C ALA A 381 -2.93 -9.96 26.27
N GLU A 382 -3.47 -10.58 25.22
CA GLU A 382 -3.63 -9.93 23.91
C GLU A 382 -4.73 -8.85 23.95
N TYR A 383 -5.85 -9.09 24.65
CA TYR A 383 -6.85 -8.04 24.90
C TYR A 383 -6.24 -6.83 25.61
N LYS A 384 -5.42 -7.06 26.62
CA LYS A 384 -4.73 -5.99 27.34
C LYS A 384 -3.77 -5.22 26.45
N LYS A 385 -2.98 -5.92 25.64
CA LYS A 385 -2.04 -5.31 24.70
C LYS A 385 -2.77 -4.45 23.66
N LEU A 386 -3.91 -4.91 23.15
CA LEU A 386 -4.77 -4.14 22.26
C LEU A 386 -5.37 -2.92 22.96
N ALA A 387 -5.83 -3.06 24.21
CA ALA A 387 -6.36 -1.98 25.00
C ALA A 387 -5.33 -0.86 25.24
N ASP A 388 -4.10 -1.25 25.56
CA ASP A 388 -2.97 -0.33 25.74
C ASP A 388 -2.59 0.37 24.40
N SER A 389 -2.58 -0.37 23.29
CA SER A 389 -2.23 0.17 21.96
C SER A 389 -3.26 1.17 21.43
N TYR A 390 -4.55 0.88 21.65
CA TYR A 390 -5.65 1.77 21.22
C TYR A 390 -6.06 2.79 22.29
N GLN A 391 -5.43 2.77 23.46
CA GLN A 391 -5.78 3.62 24.62
C GLN A 391 -7.27 3.51 24.98
N MET A 392 -7.81 2.30 24.95
CA MET A 392 -9.20 1.98 25.25
C MET A 392 -9.30 1.01 26.44
N GLU A 393 -10.47 0.98 27.08
CA GLU A 393 -10.76 0.01 28.13
C GLU A 393 -10.92 -1.40 27.55
N GLU A 394 -10.40 -2.43 28.23
CA GLU A 394 -10.47 -3.83 27.78
C GLU A 394 -11.91 -4.30 27.46
N ASP A 395 -12.88 -3.88 28.25
CA ASP A 395 -14.29 -4.24 28.04
C ASP A 395 -14.84 -3.72 26.72
N LYS A 396 -14.36 -2.57 26.26
CA LYS A 396 -14.74 -2.01 24.94
C LYS A 396 -14.11 -2.82 23.80
N ILE A 397 -12.85 -3.23 23.96
CA ILE A 397 -12.17 -4.08 22.98
C ILE A 397 -12.88 -5.45 22.90
N LYS A 398 -13.20 -6.08 24.05
CA LYS A 398 -13.94 -7.34 24.11
C LYS A 398 -15.35 -7.27 23.49
N ALA A 399 -15.97 -6.10 23.48
CA ALA A 399 -17.26 -5.89 22.81
C ALA A 399 -17.16 -5.75 21.29
N VAL A 400 -15.98 -5.35 20.77
CA VAL A 400 -15.75 -5.13 19.32
C VAL A 400 -15.11 -6.37 18.69
N ILE A 401 -14.16 -7.00 19.37
CA ILE A 401 -13.41 -8.16 18.86
C ILE A 401 -13.92 -9.42 19.56
N ALA A 402 -14.48 -10.34 18.79
CA ALA A 402 -14.93 -11.62 19.31
C ALA A 402 -13.75 -12.47 19.79
N ALA A 403 -13.93 -13.21 20.87
CA ALA A 403 -12.90 -14.09 21.43
C ALA A 403 -12.44 -15.16 20.42
N GLU A 404 -13.35 -15.68 19.61
CA GLU A 404 -13.07 -16.68 18.58
C GLU A 404 -12.11 -16.18 17.49
N ASP A 405 -12.24 -14.91 17.11
CA ASP A 405 -11.36 -14.30 16.10
C ASP A 405 -9.96 -14.04 16.66
N LEU A 406 -9.89 -13.55 17.91
CA LEU A 406 -8.62 -13.35 18.60
C LEU A 406 -7.90 -14.68 18.86
N GLU A 407 -8.66 -15.74 19.20
CA GLU A 407 -8.11 -17.09 19.35
C GLU A 407 -7.45 -17.57 18.05
N LYS A 408 -8.09 -17.37 16.90
CA LYS A 408 -7.53 -17.72 15.59
C LYS A 408 -6.23 -16.96 15.33
N ASP A 409 -6.16 -15.66 15.63
CA ASP A 409 -4.98 -14.84 15.44
C ASP A 409 -3.82 -15.29 16.35
N ILE A 410 -4.09 -15.63 17.60
CA ILE A 410 -3.09 -16.20 18.51
C ILE A 410 -2.58 -17.56 17.99
N CYS A 411 -3.48 -18.42 17.49
CA CYS A 411 -3.09 -19.71 16.91
C CYS A 411 -2.21 -19.52 15.65
N VAL A 412 -2.50 -18.55 14.80
CA VAL A 412 -1.69 -18.20 13.63
C VAL A 412 -0.30 -17.72 14.06
N ASN A 413 -0.19 -16.87 15.09
CA ASN A 413 1.08 -16.41 15.63
C ASN A 413 1.90 -17.58 16.24
N LYS A 414 1.23 -18.50 16.92
CA LYS A 414 1.88 -19.73 17.41
C LYS A 414 2.37 -20.63 16.29
N ALA A 415 1.63 -20.74 15.19
CA ALA A 415 2.01 -21.55 14.04
C ALA A 415 3.29 -21.02 13.37
N ILE A 416 3.41 -19.70 13.20
CA ILE A 416 4.64 -19.12 12.62
C ILE A 416 5.84 -19.29 13.58
N ALA A 417 5.63 -19.12 14.89
CA ALA A 417 6.65 -19.37 15.90
C ALA A 417 7.14 -20.82 15.86
N LEU A 418 6.21 -21.78 15.78
CA LEU A 418 6.52 -23.21 15.66
C LEU A 418 7.32 -23.51 14.39
N VAL A 419 6.95 -22.93 13.25
CA VAL A 419 7.70 -23.10 11.99
C VAL A 419 9.10 -22.53 12.14
N ARG A 420 9.27 -21.36 12.77
CA ARG A 420 10.57 -20.73 13.03
C ARG A 420 11.45 -21.59 13.94
N GLU A 421 10.90 -22.17 15.00
CA GLU A 421 11.62 -23.06 15.92
C GLU A 421 12.12 -24.35 15.25
N ASN A 422 11.35 -24.87 14.30
CA ASN A 422 11.69 -26.07 13.55
C ASN A 422 12.50 -25.79 12.27
N ALA A 423 12.78 -24.53 11.94
CA ALA A 423 13.53 -24.15 10.76
C ALA A 423 15.04 -24.38 10.93
N VAL A 424 15.70 -24.66 9.83
CA VAL A 424 17.18 -24.75 9.78
C VAL A 424 17.71 -23.36 9.37
N ILE A 425 17.99 -22.52 10.37
CA ILE A 425 18.49 -21.18 10.12
C ILE A 425 20.02 -21.22 10.09
N THR A 426 20.61 -20.86 8.93
CA THR A 426 22.06 -20.71 8.74
C THR A 426 22.40 -19.22 8.71
N GLU A 427 23.35 -18.79 9.53
CA GLU A 427 23.84 -17.43 9.50
C GLU A 427 24.86 -17.24 8.37
N ALA A 428 24.68 -16.20 7.58
CA ALA A 428 25.64 -15.77 6.57
C ALA A 428 25.89 -14.26 6.71
N GLN A 429 27.12 -13.83 6.47
CA GLN A 429 27.43 -12.42 6.31
C GLN A 429 26.96 -11.97 4.91
N PRO A 430 26.53 -10.71 4.74
CA PRO A 430 26.19 -10.20 3.43
C PRO A 430 27.36 -10.37 2.50
N GLU A 431 27.16 -10.97 1.33
CA GLU A 431 28.14 -10.89 0.25
C GLU A 431 28.34 -9.40 -0.07
N GLU A 432 29.53 -8.87 0.15
CA GLU A 432 29.91 -7.55 -0.36
C GLU A 432 29.59 -7.52 -1.85
N LYS A 433 28.49 -6.91 -2.22
CA LYS A 433 28.26 -6.55 -3.62
C LYS A 433 29.37 -5.57 -3.99
N ALA A 434 30.41 -6.10 -4.65
CA ALA A 434 31.48 -5.31 -5.19
C ALA A 434 30.83 -4.14 -5.95
N GLU A 435 31.04 -2.91 -5.44
CA GLU A 435 30.63 -1.70 -6.14
C GLU A 435 31.07 -1.79 -7.61
N PRO A 436 30.23 -1.43 -8.57
CA PRO A 436 30.66 -1.37 -9.95
C PRO A 436 31.78 -0.30 -10.04
N LYS A 437 33.03 -0.76 -10.04
CA LYS A 437 34.19 0.10 -10.25
C LYS A 437 33.91 1.01 -11.44
N LYS A 438 33.70 2.31 -11.18
CA LYS A 438 33.65 3.36 -12.19
C LYS A 438 34.87 3.18 -13.08
N LYS A 439 34.67 2.67 -14.30
CA LYS A 439 35.72 2.58 -15.32
C LYS A 439 36.23 3.99 -15.56
N ALA A 440 37.42 4.29 -15.05
CA ALA A 440 38.16 5.50 -15.34
C ALA A 440 38.23 5.63 -16.85
N ALA A 441 37.66 6.70 -17.38
CA ALA A 441 37.70 7.06 -18.76
C ALA A 441 39.18 7.31 -19.16
N LYS A 442 39.78 6.33 -19.84
CA LYS A 442 41.06 6.53 -20.52
C LYS A 442 40.86 7.51 -21.66
N LYS A 443 41.50 8.70 -21.56
CA LYS A 443 41.70 9.65 -22.67
C LYS A 443 42.24 8.90 -23.90
N PRO A 444 41.67 9.08 -25.10
CA PRO A 444 42.25 8.54 -26.31
C PRO A 444 43.49 9.32 -26.72
N ALA A 445 44.65 8.65 -26.75
CA ALA A 445 45.86 9.16 -27.35
C ALA A 445 45.70 9.18 -28.88
N ALA A 446 45.99 10.31 -29.49
CA ALA A 446 46.04 10.52 -30.92
C ALA A 446 47.00 9.53 -31.60
N LYS A 447 46.52 8.82 -32.63
CA LYS A 447 47.40 8.15 -33.61
C LYS A 447 47.04 8.56 -35.04
N LYS A 448 48.07 9.03 -35.67
CA LYS A 448 48.16 9.55 -37.04
C LYS A 448 47.69 8.53 -38.09
N THR A 449 47.08 9.08 -39.10
CA THR A 449 46.77 8.63 -40.45
C THR A 449 47.82 7.74 -41.11
N THR A 450 47.39 6.65 -41.78
CA THR A 450 47.84 6.31 -43.14
C THR A 450 46.71 5.65 -43.92
N LYS A 451 46.48 6.18 -45.11
CA LYS A 451 45.63 5.75 -46.21
C LYS A 451 46.03 4.36 -46.73
N LYS A 452 45.07 3.48 -47.08
CA LYS A 452 45.11 2.74 -48.32
C LYS A 452 43.72 2.24 -48.70
N ALA A 453 43.45 2.39 -49.99
CA ALA A 453 42.23 2.24 -50.71
C ALA A 453 41.93 0.79 -51.17
N ALA A 454 40.75 0.64 -51.68
CA ALA A 454 40.19 -0.36 -52.62
C ALA A 454 39.39 -1.51 -51.91
N LYS A 455 38.25 -1.93 -52.34
CA LYS A 455 37.43 -1.85 -53.53
C LYS A 455 36.26 -2.86 -53.33
N GLU A 456 35.05 -2.53 -53.79
CA GLU A 456 33.99 -3.35 -54.35
C GLU A 456 33.46 -4.50 -53.50
N GLU A 457 32.19 -4.78 -53.33
CA GLU A 457 31.04 -4.82 -54.28
C GLU A 457 29.74 -4.87 -53.51
N ALA A 458 28.69 -4.22 -53.99
CA ALA A 458 27.30 -4.49 -53.70
C ALA A 458 26.83 -5.55 -54.73
N PRO A 459 25.66 -6.22 -54.61
CA PRO A 459 24.35 -5.63 -54.87
C PRO A 459 23.20 -6.20 -53.96
N ALA A 460 22.22 -5.39 -53.71
CA ALA A 460 20.92 -5.23 -54.38
C ALA A 460 19.79 -6.23 -53.97
N GLU A 461 18.66 -5.59 -53.74
CA GLU A 461 17.25 -5.96 -54.04
C GLU A 461 16.54 -6.75 -52.93
N GLU A 462 15.35 -6.48 -52.45
CA GLU A 462 14.14 -5.93 -53.11
C GLU A 462 13.13 -5.50 -52.04
N ALA A 463 12.45 -4.38 -52.25
CA ALA A 463 11.15 -4.11 -51.68
C ALA A 463 10.09 -4.57 -52.72
N PRO A 464 8.81 -4.82 -52.39
CA PRO A 464 7.78 -3.79 -52.59
C PRO A 464 6.64 -3.77 -51.56
N ALA A 465 6.15 -2.58 -51.25
CA ALA A 465 4.91 -1.91 -51.72
C ALA A 465 3.60 -2.46 -51.14
N ALA A 466 2.96 -1.67 -50.30
CA ALA A 466 1.80 -0.78 -50.50
C ALA A 466 0.41 -1.41 -50.59
N ALA A 467 -0.50 -0.92 -49.80
CA ALA A 467 -1.86 -0.42 -50.03
C ALA A 467 -2.55 -0.25 -48.68
N GLU A 468 -2.86 0.98 -48.18
CA GLU A 468 -4.08 1.76 -48.50
C GLU A 468 -5.38 1.02 -48.16
N GLU A 469 -6.05 1.48 -47.10
CA GLU A 469 -7.39 2.10 -47.19
C GLU A 469 -7.97 2.39 -45.82
N THR A 470 -8.20 3.64 -45.54
CA THR A 470 -9.33 4.16 -44.75
C THR A 470 -10.50 4.35 -45.72
N PRO A 471 -11.81 4.50 -45.32
CA PRO A 471 -12.31 5.35 -44.25
C PRO A 471 -13.67 4.97 -43.61
N ALA A 472 -14.05 5.81 -42.62
CA ALA A 472 -15.38 6.41 -42.38
C ALA A 472 -16.43 5.68 -41.51
N GLN A 473 -16.77 6.35 -40.43
CA GLN A 473 -18.09 6.82 -39.96
C GLN A 473 -19.24 5.81 -39.75
N GLU A 474 -19.65 5.61 -38.52
CA GLU A 474 -20.87 6.20 -37.96
C GLU A 474 -20.78 6.23 -36.43
#